data_25980eb51b3bd4f784f84bb772cbcd52
#
_entry.id   25980eb51b3bd4f784f84bb772cbcd52
#
_cell.length_a   1.000
_cell.length_b   1.000
_cell.length_c   1.000
_cell.angle_alpha   90.00
_cell.angle_beta   90.00
_cell.angle_gamma   90.00
#
_symmetry.space_group_name_H-M   'P 1'
#
loop_
_entity.id
_entity.type
_entity.pdbx_description
1 polymer ?
#
loop_
_entity_poly.entity_id
_entity_poly.type
_entity_poly.pdbx_seq_one_letter_code
_entity_poly.pdbx_strand_id
1 'polypeptide(L)'
;MEGNILKSKIISKTIEWGKVTTLAVIMGLIVTYFIIPTVVSGESMYPTLNTEDYLIINKIAYKNNHPNRGDIVVFRSELKDINGVNKSLIKRIIGVPGDHIVIKDGDVYINNQLSNEPYINNSYTDGYIDMVIPKGYYFAMGDNRVVSKDSRDSEVGVISESDIVGKVNLRLFPLDEIGTVS
;
A
#
# COMPACT_ATOMS: atom_id res chain seq x y z
N MET A 1 12.33 57.73 -20.89
CA MET A 1 11.44 57.45 -19.75
C MET A 1 10.69 56.10 -19.90
N GLU A 2 10.19 55.74 -21.10
CA GLU A 2 9.48 54.46 -21.36
C GLU A 2 10.31 53.19 -21.14
N GLY A 3 11.60 53.20 -21.52
CA GLY A 3 12.46 52.00 -21.35
C GLY A 3 12.66 51.55 -19.88
N ASN A 4 12.60 52.47 -18.92
CA ASN A 4 12.73 52.15 -17.50
C ASN A 4 11.43 51.57 -16.91
N ILE A 5 10.27 52.02 -17.43
CA ILE A 5 8.97 51.48 -17.03
C ILE A 5 8.80 50.07 -17.56
N LEU A 6 9.23 49.77 -18.77
CA LEU A 6 9.19 48.45 -19.36
C LEU A 6 10.09 47.45 -18.61
N LYS A 7 11.32 47.86 -18.27
CA LYS A 7 12.27 47.07 -17.45
C LYS A 7 11.70 46.74 -16.06
N SER A 8 11.11 47.74 -15.38
CA SER A 8 10.56 47.51 -14.05
C SER A 8 9.35 46.53 -14.09
N LYS A 9 8.49 46.63 -15.12
CA LYS A 9 7.38 45.67 -15.32
C LYS A 9 7.86 44.24 -15.61
N ILE A 10 8.94 44.11 -16.41
CA ILE A 10 9.54 42.79 -16.70
C ILE A 10 10.11 42.20 -15.41
N ILE A 11 10.88 42.98 -14.65
CA ILE A 11 11.49 42.52 -13.40
C ILE A 11 10.41 42.10 -12.38
N SER A 12 9.34 42.91 -12.22
CA SER A 12 8.28 42.55 -11.29
C SER A 12 7.57 41.24 -11.68
N LYS A 13 7.26 41.05 -12.97
CA LYS A 13 6.70 39.79 -13.48
C LYS A 13 7.62 38.59 -13.24
N THR A 14 8.92 38.74 -13.49
CA THR A 14 9.90 37.67 -13.27
C THR A 14 9.94 37.28 -11.80
N ILE A 15 9.88 38.24 -10.86
CA ILE A 15 9.83 37.96 -9.43
C ILE A 15 8.54 37.25 -9.04
N GLU A 16 7.41 37.67 -9.59
CA GLU A 16 6.09 37.02 -9.35
C GLU A 16 6.11 35.56 -9.83
N TRP A 17 6.56 35.32 -11.06
CA TRP A 17 6.69 33.96 -11.58
C TRP A 17 7.69 33.11 -10.76
N GLY A 18 8.80 33.72 -10.31
CA GLY A 18 9.75 33.08 -9.40
C GLY A 18 9.09 32.60 -8.11
N LYS A 19 8.26 33.43 -7.48
CA LYS A 19 7.51 33.07 -6.26
C LYS A 19 6.53 31.92 -6.51
N VAL A 20 5.77 31.98 -7.61
CA VAL A 20 4.81 30.94 -7.99
C VAL A 20 5.51 29.61 -8.22
N THR A 21 6.62 29.63 -8.98
CA THR A 21 7.41 28.42 -9.24
C THR A 21 7.98 27.81 -7.95
N THR A 22 8.55 28.66 -7.09
CA THR A 22 9.09 28.21 -5.80
C THR A 22 8.00 27.57 -4.93
N LEU A 23 6.82 28.21 -4.86
CA LEU A 23 5.69 27.68 -4.11
C LEU A 23 5.22 26.34 -4.69
N ALA A 24 5.12 26.22 -6.02
CA ALA A 24 4.74 24.97 -6.68
C ALA A 24 5.72 23.83 -6.41
N VAL A 25 7.04 24.13 -6.43
CA VAL A 25 8.07 23.13 -6.08
C VAL A 25 7.95 22.68 -4.63
N ILE A 26 7.78 23.62 -3.70
CA ILE A 26 7.61 23.31 -2.27
C ILE A 26 6.35 22.43 -2.09
N MET A 27 5.23 22.79 -2.70
CA MET A 27 4.01 22.00 -2.65
C MET A 27 4.20 20.59 -3.22
N GLY A 28 4.89 20.47 -4.36
CA GLY A 28 5.23 19.17 -4.95
C GLY A 28 6.07 18.29 -4.00
N LEU A 29 7.08 18.86 -3.37
CA LEU A 29 7.92 18.15 -2.39
C LEU A 29 7.12 17.73 -1.16
N ILE A 30 6.21 18.57 -0.67
CA ILE A 30 5.31 18.24 0.42
C ILE A 30 4.44 17.04 0.03
N VAL A 31 3.79 17.09 -1.13
CA VAL A 31 2.92 16.00 -1.61
C VAL A 31 3.69 14.68 -1.69
N THR A 32 4.87 14.66 -2.31
CA THR A 32 5.68 13.44 -2.46
C THR A 32 6.21 12.88 -1.12
N TYR A 33 6.28 13.71 -0.09
CA TYR A 33 6.62 13.25 1.26
C TYR A 33 5.50 12.39 1.88
N PHE A 34 4.24 12.72 1.61
CA PHE A 34 3.09 12.06 2.23
C PHE A 34 2.57 10.87 1.44
N ILE A 35 2.69 10.90 0.11
CA ILE A 35 2.05 9.92 -0.77
C ILE A 35 3.01 9.34 -1.81
N ILE A 36 2.70 8.09 -2.22
CA ILE A 36 3.33 7.44 -3.38
C ILE A 36 2.21 7.03 -4.34
N PRO A 37 2.17 7.57 -5.57
CA PRO A 37 1.34 7.01 -6.62
C PRO A 37 1.92 5.64 -7.04
N THR A 38 1.07 4.64 -7.17
CA THR A 38 1.47 3.28 -7.51
C THR A 38 0.46 2.65 -8.45
N VAL A 39 0.94 1.85 -9.39
CA VAL A 39 0.10 1.05 -10.28
C VAL A 39 0.12 -0.39 -9.81
N VAL A 40 -1.06 -1.01 -9.72
CA VAL A 40 -1.19 -2.42 -9.35
C VAL A 40 -0.67 -3.30 -10.48
N SER A 41 0.18 -4.27 -10.14
CA SER A 41 0.66 -5.29 -11.08
C SER A 41 0.36 -6.68 -10.51
N GLY A 42 -0.44 -7.44 -11.23
CA GLY A 42 -0.87 -8.78 -10.87
C GLY A 42 -2.24 -8.82 -10.17
N GLU A 43 -2.75 -10.03 -9.99
CA GLU A 43 -4.12 -10.31 -9.60
C GLU A 43 -4.27 -10.76 -8.14
N SER A 44 -3.22 -10.64 -7.34
CA SER A 44 -3.21 -11.19 -5.97
C SER A 44 -4.19 -10.51 -5.00
N MET A 45 -4.69 -9.32 -5.35
CA MET A 45 -5.68 -8.57 -4.56
C MET A 45 -7.07 -8.51 -5.22
N TYR A 46 -7.29 -9.26 -6.30
CA TYR A 46 -8.61 -9.40 -6.91
C TYR A 46 -9.59 -10.09 -5.94
N PRO A 47 -10.84 -9.64 -5.80
CA PRO A 47 -11.51 -8.58 -6.58
C PRO A 47 -11.35 -7.16 -6.04
N THR A 48 -10.70 -6.96 -4.91
CA THR A 48 -10.58 -5.64 -4.29
C THR A 48 -9.76 -4.67 -5.14
N LEU A 49 -8.66 -5.16 -5.73
CA LEU A 49 -7.82 -4.38 -6.64
C LEU A 49 -7.58 -5.17 -7.92
N ASN A 50 -7.67 -4.47 -9.04
CA ASN A 50 -7.38 -4.99 -10.36
C ASN A 50 -6.00 -4.58 -10.86
N THR A 51 -5.42 -5.37 -11.77
CA THR A 51 -4.22 -4.95 -12.51
C THR A 51 -4.50 -3.62 -13.22
N GLU A 52 -3.50 -2.72 -13.21
CA GLU A 52 -3.57 -1.36 -13.75
C GLU A 52 -4.39 -0.35 -12.93
N ASP A 53 -4.90 -0.73 -11.76
CA ASP A 53 -5.44 0.27 -10.82
C ASP A 53 -4.35 1.27 -10.40
N TYR A 54 -4.69 2.57 -10.43
CA TYR A 54 -3.82 3.63 -9.93
C TYR A 54 -4.19 3.95 -8.49
N LEU A 55 -3.25 3.74 -7.59
CA LEU A 55 -3.45 3.87 -6.17
C LEU A 55 -2.64 5.01 -5.57
N ILE A 56 -3.16 5.57 -4.50
CA ILE A 56 -2.45 6.48 -3.59
C ILE A 56 -2.11 5.74 -2.31
N ILE A 57 -0.82 5.66 -2.01
CA ILE A 57 -0.30 5.06 -0.78
C ILE A 57 0.04 6.18 0.20
N ASN A 58 -0.52 6.10 1.39
CA ASN A 58 -0.23 6.98 2.50
C ASN A 58 0.99 6.47 3.28
N LYS A 59 2.13 7.15 3.12
CA LYS A 59 3.41 6.81 3.76
C LYS A 59 3.45 7.07 5.25
N ILE A 60 2.61 7.99 5.72
CA ILE A 60 2.62 8.42 7.12
C ILE A 60 1.51 7.75 7.95
N ALA A 61 0.73 6.86 7.35
CA ALA A 61 -0.39 6.19 8.02
C ALA A 61 0.02 5.52 9.33
N TYR A 62 1.25 4.97 9.36
CA TYR A 62 1.77 4.23 10.50
C TYR A 62 2.92 4.92 11.23
N LYS A 63 3.09 6.23 11.02
CA LYS A 63 4.15 7.00 11.71
C LYS A 63 3.91 7.08 13.24
N ASN A 64 2.64 7.21 13.65
CA ASN A 64 2.22 7.29 15.05
C ASN A 64 1.17 6.23 15.42
N ASN A 65 0.86 5.34 14.51
CA ASN A 65 -0.11 4.27 14.68
C ASN A 65 0.47 2.98 14.14
N HIS A 66 -0.17 1.86 14.46
CA HIS A 66 0.19 0.54 13.94
C HIS A 66 -0.81 0.10 12.88
N PRO A 67 -0.42 -0.78 11.94
CA PRO A 67 -1.35 -1.43 11.03
C PRO A 67 -2.44 -2.20 11.77
N ASN A 68 -3.67 -2.09 11.28
CA ASN A 68 -4.81 -2.82 11.80
C ASN A 68 -5.17 -3.98 10.89
N ARG A 69 -5.87 -4.97 11.46
CA ARG A 69 -6.48 -6.04 10.66
C ARG A 69 -7.45 -5.44 9.65
N GLY A 70 -7.38 -5.92 8.40
CA GLY A 70 -8.15 -5.42 7.27
C GLY A 70 -7.43 -4.33 6.47
N ASP A 71 -6.40 -3.67 7.01
CA ASP A 71 -5.64 -2.66 6.25
C ASP A 71 -4.96 -3.28 5.03
N ILE A 72 -5.07 -2.63 3.88
CA ILE A 72 -4.31 -2.98 2.68
C ILE A 72 -3.01 -2.18 2.71
N VAL A 73 -1.89 -2.89 2.73
CA VAL A 73 -0.57 -2.30 2.89
C VAL A 73 0.34 -2.62 1.71
N VAL A 74 1.28 -1.72 1.45
CA VAL A 74 2.43 -1.97 0.60
C VAL A 74 3.62 -2.21 1.48
N PHE A 75 4.35 -3.29 1.25
CA PHE A 75 5.57 -3.61 1.98
C PHE A 75 6.68 -4.13 1.06
N ARG A 76 7.93 -3.95 1.49
CA ARG A 76 9.11 -4.49 0.80
C ARG A 76 9.23 -5.97 1.13
N SER A 77 9.41 -6.80 0.11
CA SER A 77 9.67 -8.23 0.28
C SER A 77 11.09 -8.57 -0.15
N GLU A 78 11.57 -9.74 0.24
CA GLU A 78 12.84 -10.28 -0.24
C GLU A 78 12.70 -10.94 -1.63
N LEU A 79 11.48 -11.11 -2.12
CA LEU A 79 11.25 -11.62 -3.47
C LEU A 79 11.85 -10.66 -4.51
N LYS A 80 12.52 -11.23 -5.48
CA LYS A 80 13.19 -10.44 -6.53
C LYS A 80 12.39 -10.48 -7.84
N ASP A 81 12.49 -9.39 -8.58
CA ASP A 81 12.03 -9.35 -9.96
C ASP A 81 13.07 -9.99 -10.92
N ILE A 82 12.78 -9.95 -12.21
CA ILE A 82 13.65 -10.48 -13.27
C ILE A 82 15.01 -9.79 -13.34
N ASN A 83 15.14 -8.59 -12.76
CA ASN A 83 16.37 -7.80 -12.72
C ASN A 83 17.11 -7.96 -11.38
N GLY A 84 16.61 -8.80 -10.47
CA GLY A 84 17.18 -9.00 -9.14
C GLY A 84 16.86 -7.91 -8.12
N VAL A 85 15.91 -7.02 -8.42
CA VAL A 85 15.46 -5.95 -7.51
C VAL A 85 14.36 -6.48 -6.60
N ASN A 86 14.40 -6.13 -5.32
CA ASN A 86 13.39 -6.52 -4.35
C ASN A 86 12.02 -5.96 -4.73
N LYS A 87 11.01 -6.84 -4.73
CA LYS A 87 9.62 -6.48 -5.04
C LYS A 87 8.93 -5.85 -3.85
N SER A 88 8.14 -4.82 -4.10
CA SER A 88 7.10 -4.41 -3.16
C SER A 88 5.81 -5.17 -3.44
N LEU A 89 5.18 -5.67 -2.39
CA LEU A 89 3.92 -6.40 -2.49
C LEU A 89 2.79 -5.59 -1.89
N ILE A 90 1.58 -5.77 -2.43
CA ILE A 90 0.34 -5.22 -1.89
C ILE A 90 -0.45 -6.39 -1.33
N LYS A 91 -0.76 -6.36 -0.01
CA LYS A 91 -1.52 -7.41 0.67
C LYS A 91 -2.41 -6.80 1.75
N ARG A 92 -3.39 -7.58 2.19
CA ARG A 92 -4.25 -7.25 3.32
C ARG A 92 -3.68 -7.82 4.61
N ILE A 93 -3.65 -7.02 5.67
CA ILE A 93 -3.31 -7.48 7.02
C ILE A 93 -4.45 -8.37 7.53
N ILE A 94 -4.13 -9.62 7.80
CA ILE A 94 -5.06 -10.62 8.34
C ILE A 94 -4.85 -10.77 9.84
N GLY A 95 -3.60 -10.76 10.28
CA GLY A 95 -3.26 -10.90 11.68
C GLY A 95 -2.25 -9.84 12.12
N VAL A 96 -2.40 -9.42 13.37
CA VAL A 96 -1.57 -8.40 14.04
C VAL A 96 -0.73 -9.05 15.15
N PRO A 97 0.29 -8.37 15.68
CA PRO A 97 1.14 -8.93 16.74
C PRO A 97 0.35 -9.51 17.91
N GLY A 98 0.66 -10.76 18.27
CA GLY A 98 0.01 -11.52 19.34
C GLY A 98 -1.21 -12.35 18.91
N ASP A 99 -1.71 -12.18 17.69
CA ASP A 99 -2.77 -13.07 17.18
C ASP A 99 -2.23 -14.49 16.95
N HIS A 100 -3.06 -15.47 17.28
CA HIS A 100 -2.87 -16.86 16.90
C HIS A 100 -3.60 -17.12 15.59
N ILE A 101 -2.87 -17.36 14.52
CA ILE A 101 -3.40 -17.66 13.18
C ILE A 101 -3.35 -19.17 12.96
N VAL A 102 -4.49 -19.75 12.59
CA VAL A 102 -4.58 -21.13 12.11
C VAL A 102 -5.25 -21.14 10.75
N ILE A 103 -4.58 -21.72 9.77
CA ILE A 103 -5.13 -22.01 8.45
C ILE A 103 -5.17 -23.52 8.29
N LYS A 104 -6.35 -24.08 8.12
CA LYS A 104 -6.57 -25.52 7.92
C LYS A 104 -7.90 -25.78 7.22
N ASP A 105 -7.96 -26.83 6.47
CA ASP A 105 -9.19 -27.31 5.80
C ASP A 105 -9.87 -26.26 4.90
N GLY A 106 -9.09 -25.25 4.43
CA GLY A 106 -9.58 -24.14 3.61
C GLY A 106 -10.04 -22.92 4.38
N ASP A 107 -10.09 -22.99 5.70
CA ASP A 107 -10.56 -21.93 6.59
C ASP A 107 -9.42 -21.19 7.29
N VAL A 108 -9.66 -19.93 7.62
CA VAL A 108 -8.76 -19.08 8.41
C VAL A 108 -9.38 -18.82 9.77
N TYR A 109 -8.65 -19.15 10.81
CA TYR A 109 -9.03 -18.88 12.19
C TYR A 109 -8.08 -17.88 12.81
N ILE A 110 -8.62 -16.92 13.55
CA ILE A 110 -7.86 -15.93 14.31
C ILE A 110 -8.31 -16.01 15.76
N ASN A 111 -7.37 -16.30 16.66
CA ASN A 111 -7.65 -16.49 18.08
C ASN A 111 -8.79 -17.51 18.34
N ASN A 112 -8.75 -18.62 17.62
CA ASN A 112 -9.74 -19.71 17.63
C ASN A 112 -11.14 -19.34 17.09
N GLN A 113 -11.31 -18.20 16.45
CA GLN A 113 -12.56 -17.80 15.81
C GLN A 113 -12.40 -17.82 14.29
N LEU A 114 -13.39 -18.38 13.59
CA LEU A 114 -13.43 -18.35 12.12
C LEU A 114 -13.44 -16.90 11.64
N SER A 115 -12.49 -16.58 10.74
CA SER A 115 -12.38 -15.24 10.16
C SER A 115 -13.52 -14.99 9.17
N ASN A 116 -14.19 -13.85 9.32
CA ASN A 116 -15.14 -13.39 8.31
C ASN A 116 -14.42 -12.56 7.26
N GLU A 117 -14.32 -13.07 6.04
CA GLU A 117 -13.51 -12.50 4.97
C GLU A 117 -14.34 -12.20 3.70
N PRO A 118 -15.26 -11.22 3.74
CA PRO A 118 -16.19 -10.94 2.65
C PRO A 118 -15.52 -10.41 1.39
N TYR A 119 -14.24 -10.03 1.46
CA TYR A 119 -13.43 -9.48 0.37
C TYR A 119 -12.79 -10.56 -0.50
N ILE A 120 -12.78 -11.83 -0.09
CA ILE A 120 -12.22 -12.91 -0.91
C ILE A 120 -13.24 -13.41 -1.93
N ASN A 121 -12.75 -13.74 -3.13
CA ASN A 121 -13.63 -14.28 -4.18
C ASN A 121 -13.90 -15.79 -4.02
N ASN A 122 -12.99 -16.51 -3.37
CA ASN A 122 -13.09 -17.94 -3.09
C ASN A 122 -13.15 -18.18 -1.59
N SER A 123 -14.05 -19.05 -1.14
CA SER A 123 -14.15 -19.44 0.27
C SER A 123 -13.01 -20.35 0.75
N TYR A 124 -12.05 -20.72 -0.11
CA TYR A 124 -11.00 -21.66 0.20
C TYR A 124 -9.63 -20.99 0.26
N THR A 125 -8.96 -21.12 1.41
CA THR A 125 -7.58 -20.65 1.61
C THR A 125 -6.65 -21.85 1.75
N ASP A 126 -5.83 -22.08 0.73
CA ASP A 126 -4.87 -23.19 0.71
C ASP A 126 -3.75 -22.99 1.72
N GLY A 127 -3.18 -24.12 2.19
CA GLY A 127 -2.06 -24.16 3.09
C GLY A 127 -2.40 -24.65 4.50
N TYR A 128 -1.35 -24.91 5.29
CA TYR A 128 -1.46 -25.21 6.72
C TYR A 128 -0.56 -24.25 7.48
N ILE A 129 -1.15 -23.47 8.36
CA ILE A 129 -0.46 -22.52 9.25
C ILE A 129 -1.01 -22.72 10.67
N ASP A 130 -0.13 -22.74 11.64
CA ASP A 130 -0.46 -22.71 13.06
C ASP A 130 0.65 -21.95 13.77
N MET A 131 0.41 -20.65 14.04
CA MET A 131 1.44 -19.80 14.63
C MET A 131 0.86 -18.61 15.39
N VAL A 132 1.61 -18.14 16.38
CA VAL A 132 1.39 -16.86 17.03
C VAL A 132 2.27 -15.81 16.37
N ILE A 133 1.67 -14.70 15.96
CA ILE A 133 2.39 -13.61 15.29
C ILE A 133 3.33 -12.91 16.28
N PRO A 134 4.65 -12.84 15.99
CA PRO A 134 5.60 -12.20 16.87
C PRO A 134 5.35 -10.68 17.00
N LYS A 135 5.81 -10.08 18.09
CA LYS A 135 5.76 -8.63 18.30
C LYS A 135 6.51 -7.90 17.17
N GLY A 136 5.87 -6.88 16.59
CA GLY A 136 6.44 -6.09 15.48
C GLY A 136 6.30 -6.75 14.11
N TYR A 137 5.57 -7.87 14.01
CA TYR A 137 5.32 -8.56 12.75
C TYR A 137 3.81 -8.66 12.47
N TYR A 138 3.48 -8.84 11.20
CA TYR A 138 2.10 -8.94 10.69
C TYR A 138 1.99 -10.14 9.76
N PHE A 139 0.82 -10.73 9.73
CA PHE A 139 0.47 -11.78 8.78
C PHE A 139 -0.44 -11.16 7.71
N ALA A 140 0.00 -11.17 6.46
CA ALA A 140 -0.72 -10.54 5.38
C ALA A 140 -0.97 -11.52 4.24
N MET A 141 -2.19 -11.48 3.68
CA MET A 141 -2.57 -12.32 2.55
C MET A 141 -3.16 -11.48 1.42
N GLY A 142 -3.09 -12.02 0.20
CA GLY A 142 -3.86 -11.47 -0.91
C GLY A 142 -5.32 -11.87 -0.82
N ASP A 143 -6.20 -11.02 -1.35
CA ASP A 143 -7.64 -11.31 -1.40
C ASP A 143 -7.93 -12.42 -2.42
N ASN A 144 -7.11 -12.56 -3.46
CA ASN A 144 -7.11 -13.71 -4.36
C ASN A 144 -6.22 -14.83 -3.79
N ARG A 145 -6.78 -15.64 -2.92
CA ARG A 145 -6.08 -16.69 -2.17
C ARG A 145 -5.36 -17.71 -3.04
N VAL A 146 -5.87 -17.98 -4.24
CA VAL A 146 -5.37 -19.02 -5.14
C VAL A 146 -4.05 -18.62 -5.80
N VAL A 147 -3.90 -17.36 -6.19
CA VAL A 147 -2.71 -16.89 -6.94
C VAL A 147 -1.76 -16.05 -6.09
N SER A 148 -2.14 -15.75 -4.86
CA SER A 148 -1.36 -14.84 -4.02
C SER A 148 -0.14 -15.54 -3.42
N LYS A 149 1.03 -15.00 -3.70
CA LYS A 149 2.24 -15.24 -2.94
C LYS A 149 2.30 -14.26 -1.77
N ASP A 150 2.16 -14.77 -0.54
CA ASP A 150 1.94 -13.98 0.66
C ASP A 150 2.48 -14.67 1.92
N SER A 151 2.05 -14.26 3.12
CA SER A 151 2.59 -14.79 4.38
C SER A 151 2.43 -16.31 4.59
N ARG A 152 1.63 -16.99 3.77
CA ARG A 152 1.53 -18.46 3.75
C ARG A 152 2.76 -19.10 3.12
N ASP A 153 3.42 -18.38 2.22
CA ASP A 153 4.63 -18.86 1.55
C ASP A 153 5.86 -18.53 2.41
N SER A 154 6.71 -19.52 2.62
CA SER A 154 7.94 -19.37 3.42
C SER A 154 8.94 -18.34 2.87
N GLU A 155 8.86 -18.03 1.57
CA GLU A 155 9.70 -16.99 0.97
C GLU A 155 9.22 -15.55 1.31
N VAL A 156 7.99 -15.40 1.78
CA VAL A 156 7.44 -14.11 2.25
C VAL A 156 7.37 -14.10 3.77
N GLY A 157 6.71 -15.09 4.37
CA GLY A 157 6.51 -15.22 5.81
C GLY A 157 5.78 -14.03 6.43
N VAL A 158 5.93 -13.87 7.74
CA VAL A 158 5.42 -12.69 8.45
C VAL A 158 6.23 -11.46 8.08
N ILE A 159 5.56 -10.33 7.88
CA ILE A 159 6.18 -9.07 7.46
C ILE A 159 6.53 -8.20 8.67
N SER A 160 7.75 -7.65 8.69
CA SER A 160 8.14 -6.70 9.71
C SER A 160 7.40 -5.37 9.54
N GLU A 161 7.03 -4.73 10.64
CA GLU A 161 6.46 -3.37 10.62
C GLU A 161 7.37 -2.36 9.90
N SER A 162 8.68 -2.53 10.02
CA SER A 162 9.68 -1.67 9.35
C SER A 162 9.71 -1.80 7.83
N ASP A 163 9.20 -2.90 7.29
CA ASP A 163 9.13 -3.12 5.84
C ASP A 163 7.86 -2.54 5.22
N ILE A 164 6.89 -2.16 6.05
CA ILE A 164 5.66 -1.54 5.58
C ILE A 164 5.95 -0.13 5.08
N VAL A 165 5.73 0.09 3.78
CA VAL A 165 5.94 1.37 3.09
C VAL A 165 4.80 2.34 3.37
N GLY A 166 3.56 1.83 3.46
CA GLY A 166 2.38 2.63 3.76
C GLY A 166 1.07 1.88 3.53
N LYS A 167 -0.02 2.59 3.79
CA LYS A 167 -1.40 2.10 3.63
C LYS A 167 -1.94 2.50 2.27
N VAL A 168 -2.60 1.59 1.57
CA VAL A 168 -3.40 1.91 0.40
C VAL A 168 -4.68 2.60 0.87
N ASN A 169 -4.89 3.85 0.45
CA ASN A 169 -6.02 4.64 0.91
C ASN A 169 -7.04 4.92 -0.19
N LEU A 170 -6.57 5.16 -1.40
CA LEU A 170 -7.41 5.69 -2.46
C LEU A 170 -7.05 5.06 -3.79
N ARG A 171 -8.05 4.66 -4.57
CA ARG A 171 -7.94 4.35 -5.99
C ARG A 171 -8.34 5.57 -6.79
N LEU A 172 -7.49 6.00 -7.74
CA LEU A 172 -7.72 7.13 -8.63
C LEU A 172 -8.19 6.74 -10.02
N PHE A 173 -7.89 5.53 -10.45
CA PHE A 173 -8.26 4.99 -11.75
C PHE A 173 -8.51 3.49 -11.61
N PRO A 174 -9.49 2.92 -12.33
CA PRO A 174 -10.36 3.55 -13.34
C PRO A 174 -11.32 4.59 -12.72
N LEU A 175 -11.79 5.56 -13.55
CA LEU A 175 -12.55 6.71 -13.07
C LEU A 175 -13.92 6.37 -12.47
N ASP A 176 -14.52 5.28 -12.91
CA ASP A 176 -15.78 4.73 -12.42
C ASP A 176 -15.64 4.02 -11.06
N GLU A 177 -14.40 3.72 -10.64
CA GLU A 177 -14.09 3.09 -9.37
C GLU A 177 -13.27 3.99 -8.43
N ILE A 178 -13.23 5.30 -8.67
CA ILE A 178 -12.56 6.24 -7.77
C ILE A 178 -13.17 6.13 -6.36
N GLY A 179 -12.32 5.90 -5.37
CA GLY A 179 -12.79 5.81 -4.00
C GLY A 179 -11.77 5.27 -3.03
N THR A 180 -12.18 5.20 -1.77
CA THR A 180 -11.39 4.58 -0.71
C THR A 180 -11.35 3.06 -0.91
N VAL A 181 -10.19 2.48 -0.68
CA VAL A 181 -9.97 1.03 -0.73
C VAL A 181 -9.93 0.48 0.69
N SER A 182 -10.76 -0.51 0.99
CA SER A 182 -10.87 -1.13 2.32
C SER A 182 -11.08 -2.64 2.23
#